data_b353eeea533bd5ff94ff11308df181cf
#
_entry.id   b353eeea533bd5ff94ff11308df181cf
#
_cell.length_a   1.000
_cell.length_b   1.000
_cell.length_c   1.000
_cell.angle_alpha   90.00
_cell.angle_beta   90.00
_cell.angle_gamma   90.00
#
_symmetry.space_group_name_H-M   'P 1'
#
loop_
_entity.id
_entity.type
_entity.pdbx_description
1 polymer ?
#
loop_
_entity_poly.entity_id
_entity_poly.type
_entity_poly.pdbx_seq_one_letter_code
_entity_poly.pdbx_strand_id
1 'polypeptide(L)' 'MITIDFSNKELETLIQSLRERESIMFNQSLIYKNQDNKAAQFDCIHEMHIAQHLRERLEKINS' A
#
# COMPACT_ATOMS: atom_id res chain seq x y z
N MET A 1 -22.64 -8.75 5.05
CA MET A 1 -21.45 -9.19 4.33
C MET A 1 -21.28 -8.37 3.05
N ILE A 2 -20.12 -7.79 2.87
CA ILE A 2 -19.83 -7.01 1.66
C ILE A 2 -19.18 -7.95 0.66
N THR A 3 -19.82 -8.13 -0.48
CA THR A 3 -19.23 -8.92 -1.57
C THR A 3 -18.53 -7.95 -2.52
N ILE A 4 -17.23 -8.13 -2.68
CA ILE A 4 -16.45 -7.32 -3.61
C ILE A 4 -16.36 -8.08 -4.93
N ASP A 5 -16.91 -7.50 -5.97
CA ASP A 5 -16.92 -8.12 -7.30
C ASP A 5 -16.13 -7.23 -8.27
N PHE A 6 -14.87 -7.58 -8.47
CA PHE A 6 -14.00 -6.88 -9.41
C PHE A 6 -13.68 -7.77 -10.59
N SER A 7 -13.59 -7.16 -11.78
CA SER A 7 -13.02 -7.85 -12.93
C SER A 7 -11.52 -8.09 -12.69
N ASN A 8 -10.92 -9.04 -13.43
CA ASN A 8 -9.49 -9.31 -13.32
C ASN A 8 -8.65 -8.05 -13.60
N LYS A 9 -9.08 -7.25 -14.57
CA LYS A 9 -8.36 -6.03 -14.91
C LYS A 9 -8.46 -4.99 -13.80
N GLU A 10 -9.61 -4.88 -13.16
CA GLU A 10 -9.79 -3.97 -12.03
C GLU A 10 -8.91 -4.40 -10.85
N LEU A 11 -8.85 -5.70 -10.57
CA LEU A 11 -7.97 -6.22 -9.52
C LEU A 11 -6.51 -5.92 -9.82
N GLU A 12 -6.07 -6.16 -11.06
CA GLU A 12 -4.69 -5.84 -11.46
C GLU A 12 -4.37 -4.36 -11.27
N THR A 13 -5.30 -3.49 -11.66
CA THR A 13 -5.13 -2.04 -11.50
C THR A 13 -5.01 -1.65 -10.03
N LEU A 14 -5.85 -2.22 -9.17
CA LEU A 14 -5.79 -1.95 -7.74
C LEU A 14 -4.49 -2.46 -7.13
N ILE A 15 -4.08 -3.67 -7.47
CA ILE A 15 -2.83 -4.25 -6.97
C ILE A 15 -1.65 -3.40 -7.37
N GLN A 16 -1.61 -2.97 -8.63
CA GLN A 16 -0.52 -2.12 -9.14
C GLN A 16 -0.51 -0.76 -8.44
N SER A 17 -1.67 -0.15 -8.25
CA SER A 17 -1.78 1.13 -7.55
C SER A 17 -1.29 1.02 -6.11
N LEU A 18 -1.58 -0.09 -5.44
CA LEU A 18 -1.12 -0.31 -4.07
C LEU A 18 0.38 -0.53 -4.01
N ARG A 19 0.96 -1.22 -4.99
CA ARG A 19 2.43 -1.37 -5.07
C ARG A 19 3.11 -0.03 -5.26
N GLU A 20 2.56 0.82 -6.10
CA GLU A 20 3.10 2.18 -6.30
C GLU A 20 3.00 2.99 -5.01
N ARG A 21 1.89 2.88 -4.29
CA ARG A 21 1.73 3.57 -3.02
C ARG A 21 2.73 3.08 -1.98
N GLU A 22 2.98 1.77 -1.92
CA GLU A 22 4.01 1.23 -1.03
C GLU A 22 5.38 1.85 -1.31
N SER A 23 5.77 1.96 -2.59
CA SER A 23 7.03 2.58 -2.99
C SER A 23 7.09 4.05 -2.61
N ILE A 24 6.01 4.79 -2.87
CA ILE A 24 5.93 6.22 -2.52
C ILE A 24 6.06 6.42 -1.02
N MET A 25 5.34 5.64 -0.23
CA MET A 25 5.39 5.75 1.22
C MET A 25 6.76 5.37 1.77
N PHE A 26 7.39 4.35 1.19
CA PHE A 26 8.75 3.96 1.58
C PHE A 26 9.74 5.09 1.32
N ASN A 27 9.70 5.69 0.13
CA ASN A 27 10.59 6.79 -0.21
C ASN A 27 10.38 8.01 0.68
N GLN A 28 9.11 8.34 0.98
CA GLN A 28 8.79 9.43 1.89
C GLN A 28 9.29 9.15 3.31
N SER A 29 9.19 7.91 3.76
CA SER A 29 9.69 7.56 5.09
C SER A 29 11.19 7.78 5.20
N LEU A 30 11.96 7.52 4.14
CA LEU A 30 13.40 7.78 4.12
C LEU A 30 13.70 9.28 4.16
N ILE A 31 12.91 10.10 3.47
CA ILE A 31 13.06 11.55 3.51
C ILE A 31 12.83 12.07 4.93
N TYR A 32 11.76 11.62 5.59
CA TYR A 32 11.46 12.04 6.95
C TYR A 32 12.49 11.53 7.95
N LYS A 33 13.04 10.33 7.72
CA LYS A 33 14.13 9.80 8.54
C LYS A 33 15.35 10.73 8.46
N ASN A 34 15.69 11.20 7.26
CA ASN A 34 16.83 12.11 7.07
C ASN A 34 16.58 13.48 7.71
N GLN A 35 15.31 13.89 7.84
CA GLN A 35 14.91 15.13 8.49
C GLN A 35 14.72 14.96 10.00
N ASP A 36 14.97 13.77 10.52
CA ASP A 36 14.77 13.41 11.93
C ASP A 36 13.32 13.64 12.39
N ASN A 37 12.37 13.45 11.48
CA ASN A 37 10.94 13.58 11.75
C ASN A 37 10.33 12.20 11.97
N LYS A 38 10.45 11.67 13.17
CA LYS A 38 10.03 10.31 13.50
C LYS A 38 8.52 10.12 13.37
N ALA A 39 7.73 11.10 13.77
CA ALA A 39 6.27 10.99 13.71
C ALA A 39 5.80 10.81 12.28
N ALA A 40 6.28 11.65 11.35
CA ALA A 40 5.92 11.53 9.95
C ALA A 40 6.47 10.24 9.33
N GLN A 41 7.66 9.82 9.75
CA GLN A 41 8.23 8.56 9.28
C GLN A 41 7.36 7.37 9.68
N PHE A 42 6.90 7.30 10.94
CA PHE A 42 6.03 6.22 11.39
C PHE A 42 4.68 6.23 10.67
N ASP A 43 4.12 7.40 10.41
CA ASP A 43 2.87 7.50 9.65
C ASP A 43 3.02 6.91 8.25
N CYS A 44 4.12 7.22 7.56
CA CYS A 44 4.40 6.67 6.24
C CYS A 44 4.55 5.15 6.27
N ILE A 45 5.27 4.63 7.26
CA ILE A 45 5.46 3.19 7.42
C ILE A 45 4.12 2.51 7.71
N HIS A 46 3.30 3.11 8.56
CA HIS A 46 1.98 2.57 8.88
C HIS A 46 1.11 2.48 7.64
N GLU A 47 1.04 3.55 6.83
CA GLU A 47 0.28 3.54 5.59
C GLU A 47 0.83 2.54 4.57
N MET A 48 2.16 2.39 4.52
CA MET A 48 2.79 1.39 3.66
C MET A 48 2.32 -0.01 4.04
N HIS A 49 2.25 -0.32 5.35
CA HIS A 49 1.79 -1.61 5.83
C HIS A 49 0.31 -1.84 5.51
N ILE A 50 -0.52 -0.83 5.64
CA ILE A 50 -1.94 -0.93 5.27
C ILE A 50 -2.07 -1.27 3.80
N ALA A 51 -1.35 -0.57 2.93
CA ALA A 51 -1.36 -0.83 1.49
C ALA A 51 -0.86 -2.24 1.17
N GLN A 52 0.22 -2.67 1.84
CA GLN A 52 0.78 -4.00 1.65
C GLN A 52 -0.22 -5.11 2.03
N HIS A 53 -0.85 -4.99 3.20
CA HIS A 53 -1.82 -5.98 3.65
C HIS A 53 -3.03 -6.05 2.72
N LEU A 54 -3.53 -4.90 2.27
CA LEU A 54 -4.63 -4.86 1.34
C LEU A 54 -4.25 -5.49 0.00
N ARG A 55 -3.05 -5.19 -0.50
CA ARG A 55 -2.53 -5.78 -1.73
C ARG A 55 -2.45 -7.30 -1.63
N GLU A 56 -1.93 -7.82 -0.51
CA GLU A 56 -1.82 -9.25 -0.30
C GLU A 56 -3.19 -9.93 -0.31
N ARG A 57 -4.18 -9.30 0.29
CA ARG A 57 -5.55 -9.83 0.30
C ARG A 57 -6.14 -9.86 -1.11
N LEU A 58 -5.91 -8.81 -1.90
CA LEU A 58 -6.39 -8.77 -3.28
C LEU A 58 -5.68 -9.79 -4.16
N GLU A 59 -4.38 -10.01 -3.94
CA GLU A 59 -3.64 -11.02 -4.67
C GLU A 59 -4.17 -12.43 -4.40
N LYS A 60 -4.62 -12.71 -3.18
CA LYS A 60 -5.24 -14.00 -2.87
C LYS A 60 -6.56 -14.20 -3.60
N ILE A 61 -7.32 -13.13 -3.78
CA ILE A 61 -8.59 -13.20 -4.54
C ILE A 61 -8.30 -13.51 -6.01
N ASN A 62 -7.20 -12.96 -6.54
CA ASN A 62 -6.83 -13.09 -7.95
C ASN A 62 -6.09 -14.39 -8.27
N SER A 63 -5.75 -15.16 -7.27
CA SER A 63 -5.01 -16.40 -7.50
C SER A 63 -5.91 -17.62 -7.75
#